data_b7211fbabf1d205bcaf08d5c33341a26
#
_entry.id   b7211fbabf1d205bcaf08d5c33341a26
#
_cell.length_a   1.000
_cell.length_b   1.000
_cell.length_c   1.000
_cell.angle_alpha   90.00
_cell.angle_beta   90.00
_cell.angle_gamma   90.00
#
_symmetry.space_group_name_H-M   'P 1'
#
loop_
_entity.id
_entity.type
_entity.pdbx_description
1 polymer ?
#
loop_
_entity_poly.entity_id
_entity_poly.type
_entity_poly.pdbx_seq_one_letter_code
_entity_poly.pdbx_strand_id
1 'polypeptide(L)'
;TSIISDIRSRGLLPEIIVIALATNYRNITPVMLDNIISAAGPNHKFILVTAYAGPSQPRETQNATMKNYADAHSNVWLVDWYSIAIRDSSLLYNDRIHLDFAGRETYANLIANKIKEIQ
;
A
#
# COMPACT_ATOMS: atom_id res chain seq x y z
N THR A 1 -6.87 -6.64 10.70
CA THR A 1 -7.34 -8.04 10.49
C THR A 1 -8.79 -8.24 10.89
N SER A 2 -9.24 -7.67 12.01
CA SER A 2 -10.64 -7.80 12.43
C SER A 2 -11.63 -7.17 11.45
N ILE A 3 -11.27 -6.04 10.84
CA ILE A 3 -12.08 -5.40 9.81
C ILE A 3 -12.18 -6.28 8.57
N ILE A 4 -11.06 -6.85 8.13
CA ILE A 4 -11.02 -7.75 6.97
C ILE A 4 -11.83 -9.01 7.24
N SER A 5 -11.69 -9.61 8.43
CA SER A 5 -12.45 -10.79 8.81
C SER A 5 -13.95 -10.52 8.85
N ASP A 6 -14.37 -9.35 9.34
CA ASP A 6 -15.77 -8.96 9.37
C ASP A 6 -16.33 -8.80 7.95
N ILE A 7 -15.62 -8.08 7.08
CA ILE A 7 -16.04 -7.89 5.69
C ILE A 7 -16.11 -9.23 4.95
N ARG A 8 -15.12 -10.11 5.18
CA ARG A 8 -15.11 -11.45 4.61
C ARG A 8 -16.35 -12.27 5.05
N SER A 9 -16.68 -12.21 6.33
CA SER A 9 -17.82 -12.95 6.86
C SER A 9 -19.16 -12.53 6.23
N ARG A 10 -19.21 -11.29 5.72
CA ARG A 10 -20.37 -10.76 5.00
C ARG A 10 -20.35 -11.05 3.51
N GLY A 11 -19.31 -11.70 3.00
CA GLY A 11 -19.15 -11.97 1.57
C GLY A 11 -18.87 -10.72 0.73
N LEU A 12 -18.31 -9.66 1.32
CA LEU A 12 -18.14 -8.35 0.68
C LEU A 12 -16.69 -8.03 0.32
N LEU A 13 -15.74 -8.93 0.54
CA LEU A 13 -14.34 -8.68 0.18
C LEU A 13 -14.16 -8.62 -1.33
N PRO A 14 -13.51 -7.56 -1.86
CA PRO A 14 -13.22 -7.47 -3.28
C PRO A 14 -12.13 -8.47 -3.67
N GLU A 15 -12.04 -8.77 -4.97
CA GLU A 15 -10.97 -9.63 -5.50
C GLU A 15 -9.58 -9.03 -5.27
N ILE A 16 -9.44 -7.73 -5.46
CA ILE A 16 -8.19 -7.00 -5.29
C ILE A 16 -8.29 -6.09 -4.06
N ILE A 17 -7.34 -6.23 -3.15
CA ILE A 17 -7.29 -5.47 -1.90
C ILE A 17 -6.03 -4.61 -1.89
N VAL A 18 -6.20 -3.30 -1.72
CA VAL A 18 -5.10 -2.34 -1.63
C VAL A 18 -4.78 -2.06 -0.17
N ILE A 19 -3.50 -2.19 0.18
CA ILE A 19 -2.99 -1.96 1.53
C ILE A 19 -2.02 -0.79 1.51
N ALA A 20 -2.43 0.33 2.11
CA ALA A 20 -1.67 1.58 2.13
C ALA A 20 -1.53 2.10 3.56
N LEU A 21 -0.88 1.33 4.42
CA LEU A 21 -0.81 1.59 5.86
C LEU A 21 0.49 2.25 6.32
N ALA A 22 1.54 2.21 5.51
CA ALA A 22 2.88 2.56 5.99
C ALA A 22 3.09 4.05 6.27
N THR A 23 2.19 4.93 5.83
CA THR A 23 2.26 6.35 6.18
C THR A 23 2.08 6.55 7.70
N ASN A 24 1.15 5.82 8.30
CA ASN A 24 0.81 5.94 9.72
C ASN A 24 1.43 4.84 10.59
N TYR A 25 1.82 3.71 10.01
CA TYR A 25 2.37 2.57 10.74
C TYR A 25 3.86 2.43 10.50
N ARG A 26 4.65 2.48 11.57
CA ARG A 26 6.11 2.36 11.52
C ARG A 26 6.59 0.91 11.56
N ASN A 27 5.76 -0.02 11.99
CA ASN A 27 6.13 -1.41 12.22
C ASN A 27 5.43 -2.35 11.25
N ILE A 28 5.71 -2.17 9.96
CA ILE A 28 5.26 -3.13 8.95
C ILE A 28 6.23 -4.30 8.97
N THR A 29 5.72 -5.48 9.31
CA THR A 29 6.50 -6.72 9.37
C THR A 29 5.91 -7.77 8.46
N PRO A 30 6.70 -8.79 8.04
CA PRO A 30 6.15 -9.90 7.27
C PRO A 30 5.01 -10.62 8.00
N VAL A 31 5.11 -10.77 9.32
CA VAL A 31 4.06 -11.42 10.13
C VAL A 31 2.76 -10.62 10.08
N MET A 32 2.83 -9.29 10.18
CA MET A 32 1.67 -8.43 10.04
C MET A 32 1.00 -8.59 8.67
N LEU A 33 1.79 -8.63 7.61
CA LEU A 33 1.28 -8.82 6.25
C LEU A 33 0.68 -10.23 6.08
N ASP A 34 1.31 -11.26 6.62
CA ASP A 34 0.75 -12.61 6.63
C ASP A 34 -0.61 -12.64 7.32
N ASN A 35 -0.75 -11.96 8.45
CA ASN A 35 -2.02 -11.90 9.19
C ASN A 35 -3.13 -11.23 8.39
N ILE A 36 -2.82 -10.14 7.69
CA ILE A 36 -3.79 -9.44 6.84
C ILE A 36 -4.24 -10.35 5.69
N ILE A 37 -3.29 -10.97 5.01
CA ILE A 37 -3.56 -11.82 3.85
C ILE A 37 -4.34 -13.07 4.27
N SER A 38 -3.97 -13.70 5.39
CA SER A 38 -4.69 -14.85 5.93
C SER A 38 -6.12 -14.50 6.31
N ALA A 39 -6.35 -13.32 6.87
CA ALA A 39 -7.70 -12.86 7.21
C ALA A 39 -8.61 -12.71 5.99
N ALA A 40 -8.06 -12.30 4.85
CA ALA A 40 -8.81 -12.18 3.60
C ALA A 40 -9.09 -13.54 2.96
N GLY A 41 -8.16 -14.48 3.06
CA GLY A 41 -8.29 -15.81 2.46
C GLY A 41 -7.56 -15.95 1.12
N PRO A 42 -7.60 -17.16 0.51
CA PRO A 42 -6.67 -17.53 -0.56
C PRO A 42 -6.98 -16.96 -1.94
N ASN A 43 -8.19 -16.46 -2.18
CA ASN A 43 -8.64 -16.09 -3.52
C ASN A 43 -8.59 -14.60 -3.79
N HIS A 44 -7.63 -13.92 -3.20
CA HIS A 44 -7.48 -12.48 -3.32
C HIS A 44 -6.10 -12.10 -3.83
N LYS A 45 -6.05 -10.95 -4.50
CA LYS A 45 -4.82 -10.29 -4.93
C LYS A 45 -4.61 -9.05 -4.05
N PHE A 46 -3.36 -8.74 -3.76
CA PHE A 46 -3.03 -7.65 -2.85
C PHE A 46 -2.06 -6.68 -3.52
N ILE A 47 -2.32 -5.39 -3.33
CA ILE A 47 -1.42 -4.32 -3.75
C ILE A 47 -0.92 -3.62 -2.49
N LEU A 48 0.39 -3.67 -2.25
CA LEU A 48 1.04 -2.92 -1.20
C LEU A 48 1.52 -1.59 -1.76
N VAL A 49 1.26 -0.50 -1.04
CA VAL A 49 1.68 0.84 -1.47
C VAL A 49 2.76 1.34 -0.54
N THR A 50 3.92 1.67 -1.08
CA THR A 50 5.00 2.28 -0.30
C THR A 50 4.62 3.67 0.16
N ALA A 51 5.29 4.17 1.19
CA ALA A 51 4.93 5.42 1.83
C ALA A 51 6.09 6.42 1.85
N TYR A 52 5.73 7.69 1.79
CA TYR A 52 6.60 8.81 2.10
C TYR A 52 5.91 9.68 3.13
N ALA A 53 6.55 9.87 4.27
CA ALA A 53 5.99 10.62 5.40
C ALA A 53 6.85 11.84 5.76
N GLY A 54 7.47 12.44 4.76
CA GLY A 54 8.34 13.60 4.93
C GLY A 54 9.80 13.21 5.26
N PRO A 55 10.71 14.19 5.18
CA PRO A 55 12.14 13.93 5.37
C PRO A 55 12.50 13.58 6.82
N SER A 56 11.66 13.96 7.79
CA SER A 56 11.93 13.71 9.22
C SER A 56 11.34 12.38 9.72
N GLN A 57 10.57 11.69 8.90
CA GLN A 57 9.93 10.42 9.27
C GLN A 57 10.22 9.36 8.22
N PRO A 58 11.45 8.79 8.22
CA PRO A 58 11.85 7.84 7.18
C PRO A 58 10.98 6.57 7.20
N ARG A 59 10.72 6.05 6.01
CA ARG A 59 9.92 4.83 5.78
C ARG A 59 10.66 3.78 4.96
N GLU A 60 11.95 3.96 4.75
CA GLU A 60 12.76 3.08 3.90
C GLU A 60 12.70 1.62 4.36
N THR A 61 12.76 1.38 5.67
CA THR A 61 12.69 0.02 6.22
C THR A 61 11.34 -0.63 5.93
N GLN A 62 10.25 0.09 6.17
CA GLN A 62 8.89 -0.38 5.90
C GLN A 62 8.67 -0.62 4.41
N ASN A 63 9.17 0.29 3.57
CA ASN A 63 9.06 0.16 2.12
C ASN A 63 9.86 -1.04 1.61
N ALA A 64 11.06 -1.27 2.14
CA ALA A 64 11.87 -2.44 1.80
C ALA A 64 11.17 -3.75 2.22
N THR A 65 10.55 -3.78 3.39
CA THR A 65 9.79 -4.94 3.85
C THR A 65 8.64 -5.25 2.89
N MET A 66 7.88 -4.25 2.49
CA MET A 66 6.77 -4.43 1.55
C MET A 66 7.25 -4.89 0.18
N LYS A 67 8.35 -4.32 -0.33
CA LYS A 67 8.93 -4.73 -1.60
C LYS A 67 9.38 -6.19 -1.57
N ASN A 68 10.10 -6.58 -0.53
CA ASN A 68 10.57 -7.95 -0.39
C ASN A 68 9.40 -8.93 -0.24
N TYR A 69 8.36 -8.53 0.46
CA TYR A 69 7.14 -9.33 0.62
C TYR A 69 6.45 -9.55 -0.72
N ALA A 70 6.28 -8.49 -1.51
CA ALA A 70 5.66 -8.59 -2.83
C ALA A 70 6.50 -9.46 -3.78
N ASP A 71 7.83 -9.34 -3.73
CA ASP A 71 8.73 -10.16 -4.55
C ASP A 71 8.64 -11.66 -4.21
N ALA A 72 8.33 -11.98 -2.95
CA ALA A 72 8.26 -13.35 -2.45
C ALA A 72 6.89 -14.02 -2.59
N HIS A 73 5.84 -13.29 -2.96
CA HIS A 73 4.47 -13.79 -3.01
C HIS A 73 3.83 -13.49 -4.36
N SER A 74 3.38 -14.53 -5.05
CA SER A 74 2.83 -14.41 -6.42
C SER A 74 1.50 -13.66 -6.50
N ASN A 75 0.79 -13.53 -5.38
CA ASN A 75 -0.49 -12.82 -5.31
C ASN A 75 -0.38 -11.43 -4.68
N VAL A 76 0.83 -10.90 -4.56
CA VAL A 76 1.10 -9.59 -3.96
C VAL A 76 1.93 -8.75 -4.94
N TRP A 77 1.49 -7.54 -5.17
CA TRP A 77 2.15 -6.54 -6.03
C TRP A 77 2.47 -5.29 -5.25
N LEU A 78 3.40 -4.50 -5.79
CA LEU A 78 3.84 -3.24 -5.18
C LEU A 78 3.48 -2.05 -6.07
N VAL A 79 2.97 -1.00 -5.47
CA VAL A 79 2.91 0.35 -6.05
C VAL A 79 3.90 1.23 -5.30
N ASP A 80 4.88 1.77 -6.02
CA ASP A 80 5.97 2.52 -5.42
C ASP A 80 5.69 4.02 -5.40
N TRP A 81 4.82 4.45 -4.50
CA TRP A 81 4.54 5.86 -4.28
C TRP A 81 5.74 6.63 -3.74
N TYR A 82 6.53 6.00 -2.87
CA TYR A 82 7.70 6.65 -2.25
C TYR A 82 8.64 7.25 -3.29
N SER A 83 8.98 6.49 -4.33
CA SER A 83 9.92 6.95 -5.36
C SER A 83 9.41 8.15 -6.14
N ILE A 84 8.10 8.28 -6.28
CA ILE A 84 7.48 9.43 -6.95
C ILE A 84 7.45 10.64 -6.02
N ALA A 85 6.99 10.47 -4.80
CA ALA A 85 6.82 11.54 -3.83
C ALA A 85 8.17 12.20 -3.46
N ILE A 86 9.22 11.41 -3.33
CA ILE A 86 10.54 11.93 -2.97
C ILE A 86 11.17 12.75 -4.09
N ARG A 87 10.79 12.49 -5.34
CA ARG A 87 11.31 13.22 -6.51
C ARG A 87 10.52 14.46 -6.84
N ASP A 88 9.26 14.54 -6.46
CA ASP A 88 8.36 15.61 -6.87
C ASP A 88 7.53 16.11 -5.68
N SER A 89 8.11 17.07 -4.95
CA SER A 89 7.44 17.68 -3.80
C SER A 89 6.22 18.53 -4.19
N SER A 90 6.04 18.83 -5.47
CA SER A 90 4.86 19.57 -5.94
C SER A 90 3.57 18.77 -5.83
N LEU A 91 3.67 17.44 -5.59
CA LEU A 91 2.53 16.56 -5.36
C LEU A 91 2.04 16.57 -3.91
N LEU A 92 2.76 17.26 -3.03
CA LEU A 92 2.51 17.26 -1.59
C LEU A 92 2.26 18.69 -1.10
N TYR A 93 1.49 18.81 -0.02
CA TYR A 93 1.39 20.06 0.72
C TYR A 93 2.72 20.42 1.39
N ASN A 94 2.77 21.59 2.02
CA ASN A 94 3.99 22.10 2.65
C ASN A 94 4.54 21.20 3.77
N ASP A 95 3.69 20.39 4.38
CA ASP A 95 4.10 19.40 5.39
C ASP A 95 4.87 18.21 4.78
N ARG A 96 4.87 18.09 3.46
CA ARG A 96 5.49 17.01 2.70
C ARG A 96 5.00 15.61 3.06
N ILE A 97 3.80 15.53 3.60
CA ILE A 97 3.16 14.26 3.99
C ILE A 97 1.86 14.07 3.23
N HIS A 98 0.97 15.07 3.31
CA HIS A 98 -0.35 14.99 2.71
C HIS A 98 -0.29 15.33 1.22
N LEU A 99 -1.03 14.56 0.43
CA LEU A 99 -1.14 14.76 -1.01
C LEU A 99 -1.94 16.03 -1.31
N ASP A 100 -1.43 16.88 -2.19
CA ASP A 100 -2.24 17.95 -2.76
C ASP A 100 -3.17 17.40 -3.85
N PHE A 101 -3.87 18.27 -4.59
CA PHE A 101 -4.79 17.82 -5.63
C PHE A 101 -4.09 16.98 -6.69
N ALA A 102 -2.97 17.47 -7.22
CA ALA A 102 -2.19 16.75 -8.24
C ALA A 102 -1.61 15.44 -7.68
N GLY A 103 -1.19 15.43 -6.42
CA GLY A 103 -0.70 14.23 -5.74
C GLY A 103 -1.76 13.17 -5.59
N ARG A 104 -2.97 13.55 -5.19
CA ARG A 104 -4.10 12.61 -5.09
C ARG A 104 -4.45 11.99 -6.43
N GLU A 105 -4.44 12.79 -7.49
CA GLU A 105 -4.72 12.32 -8.84
C GLU A 105 -3.64 11.33 -9.32
N THR A 106 -2.37 11.68 -9.13
CA THR A 106 -1.24 10.82 -9.49
C THR A 106 -1.28 9.50 -8.70
N TYR A 107 -1.52 9.57 -7.40
CA TYR A 107 -1.63 8.41 -6.52
C TYR A 107 -2.76 7.47 -6.95
N ALA A 108 -3.94 8.02 -7.19
CA ALA A 108 -5.10 7.25 -7.62
C ALA A 108 -4.85 6.58 -8.99
N ASN A 109 -4.21 7.28 -9.92
CA ASN A 109 -3.90 6.72 -11.24
C ASN A 109 -2.87 5.60 -11.17
N LEU A 110 -1.87 5.70 -10.29
CA LEU A 110 -0.91 4.61 -10.08
C LEU A 110 -1.60 3.33 -9.62
N ILE A 111 -2.51 3.45 -8.66
CA ILE A 111 -3.25 2.30 -8.15
C ILE A 111 -4.20 1.75 -9.21
N ALA A 112 -4.93 2.61 -9.90
CA ALA A 112 -5.84 2.20 -10.96
C ALA A 112 -5.12 1.46 -12.09
N ASN A 113 -3.96 1.95 -12.50
CA ASN A 113 -3.15 1.32 -13.53
C ASN A 113 -2.63 -0.05 -13.08
N LYS A 114 -2.21 -0.17 -11.81
CA LYS A 114 -1.80 -1.46 -11.26
C LYS A 114 -2.94 -2.45 -11.23
N ILE A 115 -4.13 -2.03 -10.85
CA ILE A 115 -5.33 -2.87 -10.85
C ILE A 115 -5.60 -3.41 -12.26
N LYS A 116 -5.55 -2.55 -13.27
CA LYS A 116 -5.73 -2.97 -14.67
C LYS A 116 -4.67 -3.98 -15.11
N GLU A 117 -3.42 -3.77 -14.71
CA GLU A 117 -2.29 -4.64 -15.05
C GLU A 117 -2.47 -6.05 -14.49
N ILE A 118 -3.01 -6.19 -13.28
CA ILE A 118 -3.09 -7.48 -12.58
C ILE A 118 -4.45 -8.18 -12.70
N GLN A 119 -5.41 -7.54 -13.29
CA GLN A 119 -6.74 -8.15 -13.54
C GLN A 119 -6.68 -9.40 -14.42
#